data_3ea1c4b5863e3db1a34e14bfb924dc4c
#
_entry.id   3ea1c4b5863e3db1a34e14bfb924dc4c
#
_cell.length_a   1.000
_cell.length_b   1.000
_cell.length_c   1.000
_cell.angle_alpha   90.00
_cell.angle_beta   90.00
_cell.angle_gamma   90.00
#
_symmetry.space_group_name_H-M   'P 1'
#
loop_
_entity.id
_entity.type
_entity.pdbx_description
1 polymer ?
#
loop_
_entity_poly.entity_id
_entity_poly.type
_entity_poly.pdbx_seq_one_letter_code
_entity_poly.pdbx_strand_id
1 'polypeptide(L)'
;MNPYQVVKDFEQAVARYTGAPYCVAVNSCTAALMLAVAWHLQKRMPDGIRYKATWVFDTETRHTAGIIGQHAPLHEVNIPKRTYLSVPMSIIHAGGRPTFRDEEWLGMYQLEPLPVWDSARWFTTDLYGIAGMRQPSGPKGAMVCTSHHWSKTLGIQQGGCILHDDPEADAWLRRARFDGRTEGVAPKDDHITQVGWHCYMSPEVAAEGLVRLHFLPKHNAPLPNDEYPDLSQLEILR
;
A
#
# COMPACT_ATOMS: atom_id res chain seq x y z
N MET A 1 25.11 -2.78 -15.11
CA MET A 1 24.68 -2.04 -13.90
C MET A 1 23.17 -2.30 -13.73
N ASN A 2 22.71 -2.71 -12.55
CA ASN A 2 21.27 -2.90 -12.31
C ASN A 2 20.62 -1.51 -12.16
N PRO A 3 19.73 -1.07 -13.03
CA PRO A 3 19.10 0.25 -12.94
C PRO A 3 18.23 0.40 -11.70
N TYR A 4 17.76 -0.70 -11.12
CA TYR A 4 16.95 -0.71 -9.90
C TYR A 4 17.77 -0.67 -8.59
N GLN A 5 19.11 -0.62 -8.66
CA GLN A 5 19.93 -0.50 -7.44
C GLN A 5 19.59 0.76 -6.65
N VAL A 6 19.36 1.87 -7.33
CA VAL A 6 18.98 3.14 -6.70
C VAL A 6 17.64 3.05 -5.96
N VAL A 7 16.70 2.22 -6.41
CA VAL A 7 15.44 1.97 -5.69
C VAL A 7 15.71 1.24 -4.38
N LYS A 8 16.59 0.23 -4.39
CA LYS A 8 17.01 -0.49 -3.17
C LYS A 8 17.74 0.44 -2.19
N ASP A 9 18.59 1.31 -2.71
CA ASP A 9 19.31 2.31 -1.89
C ASP A 9 18.32 3.29 -1.23
N PHE A 10 17.29 3.73 -1.98
CA PHE A 10 16.23 4.56 -1.44
C PHE A 10 15.40 3.82 -0.37
N GLU A 11 15.01 2.59 -0.60
CA GLU A 11 14.31 1.75 0.38
C GLU A 11 15.11 1.62 1.68
N GLN A 12 16.40 1.35 1.58
CA GLN A 12 17.28 1.25 2.75
C GLN A 12 17.42 2.59 3.49
N ALA A 13 17.48 3.71 2.76
CA ALA A 13 17.55 5.03 3.35
C ALA A 13 16.26 5.39 4.08
N VAL A 14 15.09 5.10 3.48
CA VAL A 14 13.76 5.27 4.11
C VAL A 14 13.63 4.37 5.33
N ALA A 15 14.00 3.08 5.24
CA ALA A 15 13.98 2.15 6.36
C ALA A 15 14.80 2.68 7.56
N ARG A 16 16.04 3.14 7.31
CA ARG A 16 16.89 3.76 8.36
C ARG A 16 16.26 5.03 8.94
N TYR A 17 15.68 5.88 8.10
CA TYR A 17 15.08 7.13 8.55
C TYR A 17 13.84 6.88 9.41
N THR A 18 12.97 5.98 9.01
CA THR A 18 11.70 5.68 9.69
C THR A 18 11.82 4.65 10.81
N GLY A 19 12.95 3.96 10.90
CA GLY A 19 13.19 2.90 11.88
C GLY A 19 12.46 1.60 11.57
N ALA A 20 11.93 1.41 10.38
CA ALA A 20 11.32 0.16 9.95
C ALA A 20 12.39 -0.89 9.59
N PRO A 21 12.21 -2.18 9.92
CA PRO A 21 13.11 -3.24 9.47
C PRO A 21 13.16 -3.40 7.95
N TYR A 22 12.03 -3.26 7.27
CA TYR A 22 11.89 -3.36 5.82
C TYR A 22 11.14 -2.15 5.26
N CYS A 23 11.46 -1.83 4.01
CA CYS A 23 10.76 -0.82 3.21
C CYS A 23 10.63 -1.33 1.78
N VAL A 24 9.43 -1.28 1.22
CA VAL A 24 9.15 -1.58 -0.18
C VAL A 24 8.62 -0.33 -0.85
N ALA A 25 9.40 0.23 -1.80
CA ALA A 25 9.01 1.41 -2.55
C ALA A 25 8.07 1.05 -3.71
N VAL A 26 7.05 1.86 -3.90
CA VAL A 26 6.04 1.72 -4.96
C VAL A 26 5.78 3.08 -5.61
N ASN A 27 5.06 3.09 -6.73
CA ASN A 27 4.80 4.30 -7.50
C ASN A 27 3.83 5.29 -6.83
N SER A 28 3.12 4.89 -5.77
CA SER A 28 2.17 5.76 -5.04
C SER A 28 1.77 5.16 -3.69
N CYS A 29 1.28 5.99 -2.75
CA CYS A 29 0.66 5.50 -1.53
C CYS A 29 -0.60 4.67 -1.81
N THR A 30 -1.35 5.00 -2.86
CA THR A 30 -2.50 4.21 -3.32
C THR A 30 -2.10 2.76 -3.61
N ALA A 31 -0.98 2.56 -4.33
CA ALA A 31 -0.44 1.24 -4.58
C ALA A 31 0.09 0.57 -3.29
N ALA A 32 0.71 1.35 -2.39
CA ALA A 32 1.16 0.84 -1.09
C ALA A 32 -0.01 0.28 -0.28
N LEU A 33 -1.10 1.03 -0.15
CA LEU A 33 -2.32 0.60 0.55
C LEU A 33 -2.95 -0.63 -0.10
N MET A 34 -3.07 -0.63 -1.44
CA MET A 34 -3.62 -1.77 -2.17
C MET A 34 -2.82 -3.05 -1.92
N LEU A 35 -1.49 -3.00 -2.02
CA LEU A 35 -0.64 -4.17 -1.80
C LEU A 35 -0.65 -4.64 -0.35
N ALA A 36 -0.61 -3.71 0.63
CA ALA A 36 -0.68 -4.03 2.04
C ALA A 36 -2.02 -4.70 2.41
N VAL A 37 -3.13 -4.17 1.92
CA VAL A 37 -4.46 -4.77 2.09
C VAL A 37 -4.51 -6.15 1.42
N ALA A 38 -4.05 -6.28 0.17
CA ALA A 38 -4.05 -7.56 -0.55
C ALA A 38 -3.26 -8.65 0.19
N TRP A 39 -2.07 -8.30 0.76
CA TRP A 39 -1.29 -9.23 1.59
C TRP A 39 -2.08 -9.75 2.78
N HIS A 40 -2.71 -8.87 3.54
CA HIS A 40 -3.45 -9.27 4.73
C HIS A 40 -4.76 -10.00 4.42
N LEU A 41 -5.44 -9.67 3.32
CA LEU A 41 -6.64 -10.38 2.91
C LEU A 41 -6.31 -11.81 2.45
N GLN A 42 -5.22 -12.03 1.72
CA GLN A 42 -4.80 -13.37 1.31
C GLN A 42 -4.50 -14.29 2.51
N LYS A 43 -3.85 -13.76 3.56
CA LYS A 43 -3.56 -14.54 4.78
C LYS A 43 -4.81 -14.89 5.61
N ARG A 44 -5.91 -14.16 5.43
CA ARG A 44 -7.18 -14.41 6.13
C ARG A 44 -8.09 -15.40 5.41
N MET A 45 -7.76 -15.78 4.18
CA MET A 45 -8.54 -16.76 3.43
C MET A 45 -8.16 -18.17 3.84
N PRO A 46 -9.16 -19.06 4.08
CA PRO A 46 -8.90 -20.47 4.25
C PRO A 46 -8.16 -21.02 3.02
N ASP A 47 -7.23 -21.94 3.24
CA ASP A 47 -6.48 -22.62 2.19
C ASP A 47 -7.43 -23.12 1.09
N GLY A 48 -7.20 -22.69 -0.13
CA GLY A 48 -7.92 -23.15 -1.33
C GLY A 48 -8.94 -22.18 -1.93
N ILE A 49 -9.33 -21.09 -1.28
CA ILE A 49 -10.21 -20.08 -1.89
C ILE A 49 -9.33 -19.02 -2.60
N ARG A 50 -8.96 -19.32 -3.84
CA ARG A 50 -8.40 -18.30 -4.74
C ARG A 50 -9.56 -17.60 -5.45
N TYR A 51 -9.62 -16.26 -5.41
CA TYR A 51 -10.53 -15.52 -6.27
C TYR A 51 -10.22 -15.86 -7.73
N LYS A 52 -11.11 -16.61 -8.37
CA LYS A 52 -11.23 -16.57 -9.81
C LYS A 52 -12.17 -15.40 -10.13
N ALA A 53 -11.62 -14.25 -10.41
CA ALA A 53 -12.37 -13.23 -11.14
C ALA A 53 -12.60 -13.78 -12.55
N THR A 54 -13.75 -14.37 -12.78
CA THR A 54 -14.15 -14.79 -14.12
C THR A 54 -14.96 -13.64 -14.68
N TRP A 55 -14.37 -12.88 -15.57
CA TRP A 55 -15.07 -11.90 -16.37
C TRP A 55 -15.87 -12.65 -17.44
N VAL A 56 -17.17 -12.59 -17.37
CA VAL A 56 -18.03 -13.08 -18.45
C VAL A 56 -18.49 -11.88 -19.25
N PHE A 57 -18.09 -11.85 -20.51
CA PHE A 57 -18.63 -10.88 -21.47
C PHE A 57 -19.95 -11.41 -21.99
N ASP A 58 -21.04 -10.72 -21.66
CA ASP A 58 -22.35 -11.02 -22.23
C ASP A 58 -22.42 -10.43 -23.64
N THR A 59 -22.47 -11.29 -24.63
CA THR A 59 -22.51 -10.93 -26.05
C THR A 59 -23.84 -10.32 -26.48
N GLU A 60 -24.94 -10.53 -25.74
CA GLU A 60 -26.26 -9.98 -26.06
C GLU A 60 -26.43 -8.56 -25.51
N THR A 61 -26.03 -8.33 -24.27
CA THR A 61 -26.18 -7.02 -23.62
C THR A 61 -24.99 -6.10 -23.85
N ARG A 62 -23.86 -6.60 -24.33
CA ARG A 62 -22.56 -5.91 -24.45
C ARG A 62 -22.04 -5.33 -23.13
N HIS A 63 -22.47 -5.89 -22.01
CA HIS A 63 -22.02 -5.50 -20.69
C HIS A 63 -21.10 -6.58 -20.13
N THR A 64 -20.07 -6.13 -19.40
CA THR A 64 -19.19 -7.03 -18.68
C THR A 64 -19.81 -7.28 -17.30
N ALA A 65 -20.37 -8.48 -17.08
CA ALA A 65 -20.80 -8.89 -15.76
C ALA A 65 -19.67 -9.68 -15.10
N GLY A 66 -19.15 -9.18 -14.00
CA GLY A 66 -18.27 -9.95 -13.15
C GLY A 66 -19.09 -10.98 -12.36
N ILE A 67 -18.97 -12.26 -12.69
CA ILE A 67 -19.49 -13.31 -11.81
C ILE A 67 -18.48 -13.55 -10.72
N ILE A 68 -18.76 -13.04 -9.54
CA ILE A 68 -18.07 -13.42 -8.32
C ILE A 68 -18.54 -14.85 -8.01
N GLY A 69 -17.66 -15.84 -8.24
CA GLY A 69 -17.93 -17.20 -7.83
C GLY A 69 -18.13 -17.27 -6.34
N GLN A 70 -19.13 -18.05 -5.92
CA GLN A 70 -19.62 -18.32 -4.56
C GLN A 70 -19.05 -17.43 -3.44
N HIS A 71 -19.91 -16.61 -2.89
CA HIS A 71 -19.70 -15.58 -1.88
C HIS A 71 -18.84 -16.04 -0.69
N ALA A 72 -17.52 -15.91 -0.80
CA ALA A 72 -16.76 -15.65 0.41
C ALA A 72 -17.20 -14.26 0.92
N PRO A 73 -17.52 -14.07 2.20
CA PRO A 73 -17.85 -12.76 2.72
C PRO A 73 -16.72 -11.81 2.38
N LEU A 74 -17.03 -10.73 1.64
CA LEU A 74 -16.05 -9.67 1.36
C LEU A 74 -15.53 -9.18 2.70
N HIS A 75 -14.21 -9.24 2.89
CA HIS A 75 -13.60 -8.74 4.11
C HIS A 75 -13.83 -7.25 4.21
N GLU A 76 -14.60 -6.84 5.20
CA GLU A 76 -14.85 -5.43 5.47
C GLU A 76 -13.59 -4.78 6.03
N VAL A 77 -13.28 -3.61 5.50
CA VAL A 77 -12.17 -2.77 5.94
C VAL A 77 -12.70 -1.39 6.27
N ASN A 78 -12.68 -1.05 7.55
CA ASN A 78 -13.26 0.16 8.09
C ASN A 78 -12.23 1.31 8.10
N ILE A 79 -12.61 2.45 7.52
CA ILE A 79 -11.76 3.64 7.37
C ILE A 79 -12.51 4.90 7.79
N PRO A 80 -11.82 6.00 8.10
CA PRO A 80 -12.49 7.28 8.32
C PRO A 80 -13.30 7.70 7.09
N LYS A 81 -14.53 8.17 7.29
CA LYS A 81 -15.41 8.60 6.20
C LYS A 81 -14.87 9.83 5.45
N ARG A 82 -13.99 10.62 6.09
CA ARG A 82 -13.31 11.77 5.48
C ARG A 82 -11.83 11.46 5.34
N THR A 83 -11.47 10.87 4.20
CA THR A 83 -10.10 10.60 3.79
C THR A 83 -9.96 10.72 2.29
N TYR A 84 -8.75 10.52 1.76
CA TYR A 84 -8.51 10.63 0.33
C TYR A 84 -9.22 9.51 -0.46
N LEU A 85 -9.87 9.89 -1.56
CA LEU A 85 -10.73 8.99 -2.37
C LEU A 85 -10.06 7.69 -2.80
N SER A 86 -8.73 7.67 -3.01
CA SER A 86 -8.05 6.44 -3.42
C SER A 86 -7.97 5.37 -2.35
N VAL A 87 -8.23 5.69 -1.08
CA VAL A 87 -8.15 4.72 0.02
C VAL A 87 -9.23 3.63 -0.12
N PRO A 88 -10.54 3.95 -0.22
CA PRO A 88 -11.55 2.93 -0.47
C PRO A 88 -11.34 2.22 -1.82
N MET A 89 -10.84 2.91 -2.86
CA MET A 89 -10.49 2.28 -4.14
C MET A 89 -9.39 1.22 -3.97
N SER A 90 -8.37 1.50 -3.16
CA SER A 90 -7.29 0.53 -2.86
C SER A 90 -7.83 -0.73 -2.19
N ILE A 91 -8.80 -0.58 -1.28
CA ILE A 91 -9.47 -1.70 -0.61
C ILE A 91 -10.25 -2.55 -1.62
N ILE A 92 -11.02 -1.91 -2.50
CA ILE A 92 -11.81 -2.59 -3.56
C ILE A 92 -10.87 -3.34 -4.51
N HIS A 93 -9.81 -2.70 -4.99
CA HIS A 93 -8.84 -3.32 -5.90
C HIS A 93 -8.07 -4.47 -5.25
N ALA A 94 -7.93 -4.46 -3.93
CA ALA A 94 -7.37 -5.57 -3.16
C ALA A 94 -8.36 -6.71 -2.88
N GLY A 95 -9.64 -6.56 -3.28
CA GLY A 95 -10.69 -7.56 -3.07
C GLY A 95 -11.43 -7.43 -1.74
N GLY A 96 -11.27 -6.30 -1.02
CA GLY A 96 -12.01 -5.98 0.19
C GLY A 96 -13.24 -5.11 -0.08
N ARG A 97 -14.05 -4.90 0.96
CA ARG A 97 -15.19 -3.99 0.96
C ARG A 97 -14.91 -2.84 1.93
N PRO A 98 -14.87 -1.57 1.47
CA PRO A 98 -14.72 -0.44 2.38
C PRO A 98 -15.99 -0.24 3.19
N THR A 99 -15.84 0.05 4.49
CA THR A 99 -16.86 0.59 5.38
C THR A 99 -16.33 1.85 6.03
N PHE A 100 -17.21 2.66 6.58
CA PHE A 100 -16.85 4.01 6.99
C PHE A 100 -17.20 4.26 8.47
N ARG A 101 -16.25 4.91 9.20
CA ARG A 101 -16.45 5.38 10.56
C ARG A 101 -16.35 6.91 10.65
N ASP A 102 -17.08 7.49 11.57
CA ASP A 102 -17.02 8.92 11.86
C ASP A 102 -15.89 9.17 12.86
N GLU A 103 -14.69 9.40 12.33
CA GLU A 103 -13.48 9.61 13.11
C GLU A 103 -12.71 10.81 12.59
N GLU A 104 -12.30 11.68 13.49
CA GLU A 104 -11.30 12.72 13.23
C GLU A 104 -9.91 12.13 13.41
N TRP A 105 -9.02 12.37 12.46
CA TRP A 105 -7.67 11.82 12.48
C TRP A 105 -6.64 12.88 12.09
N LEU A 106 -5.39 12.68 12.51
CA LEU A 106 -4.26 13.52 12.15
C LEU A 106 -3.02 12.65 11.89
N GLY A 107 -2.37 12.87 10.76
CA GLY A 107 -1.13 12.20 10.37
C GLY A 107 -1.31 10.79 9.86
N MET A 108 -1.90 9.89 10.65
CA MET A 108 -2.13 8.50 10.29
C MET A 108 -3.38 7.91 10.95
N TYR A 109 -3.93 6.87 10.33
CA TYR A 109 -5.04 6.08 10.87
C TYR A 109 -4.95 4.62 10.39
N GLN A 110 -5.62 3.73 11.10
CA GLN A 110 -5.66 2.31 10.77
C GLN A 110 -6.78 1.96 9.80
N LEU A 111 -6.54 1.04 8.89
CA LEU A 111 -7.54 0.36 8.06
C LEU A 111 -8.04 -0.88 8.82
N GLU A 112 -9.03 -0.70 9.69
CA GLU A 112 -9.50 -1.74 10.60
C GLU A 112 -10.28 -2.87 9.91
N PRO A 113 -10.12 -4.11 10.36
CA PRO A 113 -9.29 -4.62 11.45
C PRO A 113 -7.91 -5.09 10.96
N LEU A 114 -7.44 -4.61 9.79
CA LEU A 114 -6.13 -4.98 9.26
C LEU A 114 -5.03 -4.24 10.02
N PRO A 115 -3.85 -4.83 10.24
CA PRO A 115 -2.69 -4.12 10.76
C PRO A 115 -2.02 -3.28 9.65
N VAL A 116 -2.81 -2.44 9.00
CA VAL A 116 -2.40 -1.54 7.92
C VAL A 116 -2.75 -0.11 8.30
N TRP A 117 -1.78 0.80 8.18
CA TRP A 117 -1.94 2.22 8.49
C TRP A 117 -1.69 3.07 7.26
N ASP A 118 -2.59 4.00 7.01
CA ASP A 118 -2.37 5.10 6.07
C ASP A 118 -1.64 6.24 6.81
N SER A 119 -0.41 6.50 6.43
CA SER A 119 0.43 7.60 6.92
C SER A 119 0.80 8.58 5.79
N ALA A 120 -0.11 8.79 4.84
CA ALA A 120 0.13 9.69 3.72
C ALA A 120 0.32 11.16 4.13
N ARG A 121 -0.05 11.53 5.36
CA ARG A 121 0.04 12.90 5.91
C ARG A 121 1.14 13.03 6.97
N TRP A 122 1.88 11.97 7.28
CA TRP A 122 2.97 12.02 8.26
C TRP A 122 4.16 11.17 7.82
N PHE A 123 5.32 11.83 7.70
CA PHE A 123 6.58 11.18 7.40
C PHE A 123 7.69 11.84 8.21
N THR A 124 8.25 11.14 9.18
CA THR A 124 9.23 11.65 10.15
C THR A 124 10.24 10.57 10.54
N THR A 125 11.33 10.98 11.17
CA THR A 125 12.28 10.00 11.72
C THR A 125 11.61 9.14 12.77
N ASP A 126 11.99 7.87 12.81
CA ASP A 126 11.46 6.85 13.72
C ASP A 126 9.93 6.68 13.67
N LEU A 127 9.30 7.02 12.54
CA LEU A 127 7.84 6.89 12.36
C LEU A 127 7.33 5.51 12.76
N TYR A 128 8.04 4.43 12.37
CA TYR A 128 7.64 3.05 12.66
C TYR A 128 7.70 2.73 14.16
N GLY A 129 8.66 3.31 14.89
CA GLY A 129 8.75 3.19 16.34
C GLY A 129 7.72 4.04 17.08
N ILE A 130 7.53 5.30 16.65
CA ILE A 130 6.55 6.22 17.23
C ILE A 130 5.12 5.68 17.09
N ALA A 131 4.82 5.05 15.95
CA ALA A 131 3.54 4.38 15.72
C ALA A 131 3.34 3.10 16.58
N GLY A 132 4.27 2.76 17.46
CA GLY A 132 4.19 1.60 18.36
C GLY A 132 4.42 0.24 17.68
N MET A 133 4.83 0.23 16.40
CA MET A 133 4.94 -1.01 15.62
C MET A 133 6.12 -1.90 16.06
N ARG A 134 7.17 -1.32 16.67
CA ARG A 134 8.34 -2.04 17.18
C ARG A 134 8.17 -2.61 18.60
N GLN A 135 7.08 -2.30 19.28
CA GLN A 135 6.90 -2.81 20.65
C GLN A 135 6.56 -4.29 20.65
N PRO A 136 7.00 -5.08 21.66
CA PRO A 136 6.63 -6.50 21.77
C PRO A 136 5.12 -6.75 21.80
N SER A 137 4.36 -5.77 22.30
CA SER A 137 2.89 -5.75 22.33
C SER A 137 2.27 -5.12 21.08
N GLY A 138 3.09 -4.64 20.14
CA GLY A 138 2.63 -4.03 18.90
C GLY A 138 1.90 -5.01 17.98
N PRO A 139 1.16 -4.49 17.01
CA PRO A 139 0.42 -5.34 16.06
C PRO A 139 1.38 -6.12 15.17
N LYS A 140 1.27 -7.44 15.20
CA LYS A 140 2.10 -8.32 14.36
C LYS A 140 1.78 -8.13 12.88
N GLY A 141 2.83 -8.06 12.05
CA GLY A 141 2.70 -7.85 10.61
C GLY A 141 2.19 -6.46 10.24
N ALA A 142 2.44 -5.47 11.10
CA ALA A 142 2.06 -4.09 10.84
C ALA A 142 2.70 -3.54 9.57
N MET A 143 1.87 -2.86 8.75
CA MET A 143 2.30 -2.17 7.55
C MET A 143 1.91 -0.70 7.63
N VAL A 144 2.90 0.20 7.55
CA VAL A 144 2.67 1.65 7.51
C VAL A 144 2.93 2.13 6.09
N CYS A 145 1.88 2.63 5.42
CA CYS A 145 1.94 3.12 4.05
C CYS A 145 2.16 4.63 4.03
N THR A 146 3.22 5.08 3.39
CA THR A 146 3.60 6.49 3.30
C THR A 146 3.43 7.02 1.88
N SER A 147 3.19 8.32 1.76
CA SER A 147 3.10 9.03 0.48
C SER A 147 4.30 9.97 0.30
N HIS A 148 4.88 9.93 -0.89
CA HIS A 148 5.96 10.82 -1.28
C HIS A 148 5.57 11.74 -2.45
N HIS A 149 4.26 11.84 -2.75
CA HIS A 149 3.75 12.79 -3.73
C HIS A 149 4.29 14.21 -3.48
N TRP A 150 4.43 15.03 -4.53
CA TRP A 150 5.03 16.36 -4.44
C TRP A 150 4.44 17.25 -3.33
N SER A 151 3.17 17.07 -2.97
CA SER A 151 2.48 17.82 -1.90
C SER A 151 2.68 17.24 -0.49
N LYS A 152 3.52 16.20 -0.34
CA LYS A 152 3.77 15.53 0.94
C LYS A 152 5.15 15.91 1.50
N THR A 153 5.45 15.48 2.72
CA THR A 153 6.65 15.87 3.47
C THR A 153 7.95 15.64 2.70
N LEU A 154 8.15 14.48 2.06
CA LEU A 154 9.34 14.24 1.23
C LEU A 154 9.26 14.96 -0.12
N GLY A 155 8.06 15.10 -0.68
CA GLY A 155 7.76 15.99 -1.81
C GLY A 155 8.51 15.65 -3.11
N ILE A 156 8.62 14.37 -3.49
CA ILE A 156 9.07 13.95 -4.83
C ILE A 156 7.89 13.98 -5.80
N GLN A 157 8.13 13.75 -7.08
CA GLN A 157 7.06 13.81 -8.10
C GLN A 157 5.89 12.90 -7.75
N GLN A 158 6.19 11.62 -7.47
CA GLN A 158 5.24 10.57 -7.18
C GLN A 158 5.95 9.47 -6.40
N GLY A 159 5.24 8.74 -5.55
CA GLY A 159 5.83 7.61 -4.84
C GLY A 159 5.12 7.30 -3.54
N GLY A 160 5.44 6.13 -3.02
CA GLY A 160 5.02 5.67 -1.71
C GLY A 160 5.93 4.57 -1.21
N CYS A 161 5.83 4.25 0.06
CA CYS A 161 6.53 3.12 0.67
C CYS A 161 5.61 2.34 1.60
N ILE A 162 5.88 1.04 1.71
CA ILE A 162 5.30 0.14 2.71
C ILE A 162 6.42 -0.16 3.71
N LEU A 163 6.25 0.28 4.95
CA LEU A 163 7.16 0.03 6.07
C LEU A 163 6.63 -1.15 6.87
N HIS A 164 7.47 -2.16 7.16
CA HIS A 164 7.03 -3.37 7.87
C HIS A 164 8.22 -4.14 8.49
N ASP A 165 7.92 -5.25 9.19
CA ASP A 165 8.90 -6.11 9.86
C ASP A 165 8.79 -7.59 9.46
N ASP A 166 7.91 -7.93 8.52
CA ASP A 166 7.66 -9.32 8.09
C ASP A 166 8.49 -9.69 6.86
N PRO A 167 9.50 -10.58 6.96
CA PRO A 167 10.33 -10.97 5.83
C PRO A 167 9.57 -11.75 4.74
N GLU A 168 8.49 -12.46 5.09
CA GLU A 168 7.65 -13.16 4.12
C GLU A 168 6.84 -12.14 3.30
N ALA A 169 6.32 -11.10 3.97
CA ALA A 169 5.66 -9.99 3.31
C ALA A 169 6.63 -9.24 2.39
N ASP A 170 7.89 -9.01 2.80
CA ASP A 170 8.89 -8.34 1.96
C ASP A 170 9.09 -9.07 0.64
N ALA A 171 9.30 -10.38 0.69
CA ALA A 171 9.48 -11.20 -0.50
C ALA A 171 8.25 -11.17 -1.43
N TRP A 172 7.04 -11.26 -0.85
CA TRP A 172 5.80 -11.20 -1.59
C TRP A 172 5.56 -9.82 -2.21
N LEU A 173 5.70 -8.74 -1.45
CA LEU A 173 5.47 -7.36 -1.88
C LEU A 173 6.39 -6.94 -3.04
N ARG A 174 7.68 -7.34 -3.00
CA ARG A 174 8.63 -7.07 -4.07
C ARG A 174 8.22 -7.68 -5.39
N ARG A 175 7.68 -8.89 -5.37
CA ARG A 175 7.16 -9.54 -6.58
C ARG A 175 5.80 -8.95 -6.98
N ALA A 176 4.92 -8.72 -6.00
CA ALA A 176 3.58 -8.18 -6.23
C ALA A 176 3.62 -6.81 -6.93
N ARG A 177 4.52 -5.91 -6.54
CA ARG A 177 4.68 -4.60 -7.20
C ARG A 177 5.27 -4.67 -8.61
N PHE A 178 5.86 -5.80 -9.00
CA PHE A 178 6.61 -6.00 -10.23
C PHE A 178 5.99 -7.10 -11.11
N ASP A 179 4.68 -7.02 -11.33
CA ASP A 179 3.89 -7.95 -12.17
C ASP A 179 3.93 -9.42 -11.70
N GLY A 180 4.22 -9.69 -10.43
CA GLY A 180 4.43 -11.04 -9.89
C GLY A 180 5.79 -11.64 -10.19
N ARG A 181 6.68 -10.87 -10.83
CA ARG A 181 8.00 -11.27 -11.32
C ARG A 181 9.10 -10.99 -10.30
N THR A 182 10.25 -11.62 -10.54
CA THR A 182 11.48 -11.34 -9.79
C THR A 182 12.26 -10.23 -10.49
N GLU A 183 12.53 -9.13 -9.77
CA GLU A 183 13.29 -8.00 -10.29
C GLU A 183 14.70 -8.41 -10.72
N GLY A 184 15.10 -8.02 -11.92
CA GLY A 184 16.41 -8.34 -12.49
C GLY A 184 16.52 -9.71 -13.16
N VAL A 185 15.45 -10.53 -13.14
CA VAL A 185 15.39 -11.81 -13.84
C VAL A 185 14.67 -11.63 -15.17
N ALA A 186 15.25 -12.19 -16.27
CA ALA A 186 14.62 -12.14 -17.57
C ALA A 186 13.28 -12.92 -17.55
N PRO A 187 12.22 -12.47 -18.24
CA PRO A 187 10.90 -13.13 -18.19
C PRO A 187 10.91 -14.62 -18.52
N LYS A 188 11.77 -15.03 -19.43
CA LYS A 188 11.92 -16.44 -19.86
C LYS A 188 12.55 -17.34 -18.80
N ASP A 189 13.30 -16.76 -17.86
CA ASP A 189 14.05 -17.45 -16.82
C ASP A 189 13.40 -17.30 -15.43
N ASP A 190 12.31 -16.52 -15.34
CA ASP A 190 11.63 -16.21 -14.09
C ASP A 190 10.50 -17.20 -13.80
N HIS A 191 10.48 -17.74 -12.57
CA HIS A 191 9.41 -18.62 -12.11
C HIS A 191 8.28 -17.81 -11.49
N ILE A 192 7.27 -17.45 -12.30
CA ILE A 192 6.14 -16.62 -11.87
C ILE A 192 5.12 -17.50 -11.15
N THR A 193 4.94 -17.27 -9.84
CA THR A 193 4.06 -18.07 -8.97
C THR A 193 2.95 -17.27 -8.31
N GLN A 194 2.91 -15.95 -8.53
CA GLN A 194 1.88 -15.08 -7.96
C GLN A 194 1.40 -14.04 -8.98
N VAL A 195 0.18 -13.57 -8.77
CA VAL A 195 -0.33 -12.39 -9.49
C VAL A 195 0.34 -11.13 -8.91
N GLY A 196 0.64 -10.17 -9.77
CA GLY A 196 1.23 -8.90 -9.36
C GLY A 196 0.59 -7.72 -10.09
N TRP A 197 1.08 -6.54 -9.76
CA TRP A 197 0.67 -5.26 -10.33
C TRP A 197 1.88 -4.49 -10.83
N HIS A 198 1.69 -3.68 -11.87
CA HIS A 198 2.73 -2.80 -12.41
C HIS A 198 2.79 -1.49 -11.62
N CYS A 199 3.38 -1.52 -10.43
CA CYS A 199 3.36 -0.37 -9.52
C CYS A 199 4.69 -0.14 -8.78
N TYR A 200 5.80 -0.60 -9.35
CA TYR A 200 7.12 -0.31 -8.79
C TYR A 200 7.53 1.16 -8.97
N MET A 201 8.40 1.64 -8.11
CA MET A 201 8.99 2.98 -8.22
C MET A 201 10.04 3.02 -9.33
N SER A 202 10.05 4.08 -10.15
CA SER A 202 11.09 4.23 -11.17
C SER A 202 12.43 4.65 -10.55
N PRO A 203 13.56 4.28 -11.19
CA PRO A 203 14.89 4.67 -10.72
C PRO A 203 15.11 6.18 -10.57
N GLU A 204 14.52 6.98 -11.45
CA GLU A 204 14.65 8.43 -11.44
C GLU A 204 13.96 9.05 -10.22
N VAL A 205 12.76 8.56 -9.90
CA VAL A 205 12.00 9.00 -8.72
C VAL A 205 12.71 8.58 -7.42
N ALA A 206 13.26 7.38 -7.40
CA ALA A 206 14.05 6.90 -6.27
C ALA A 206 15.32 7.75 -6.05
N ALA A 207 16.03 8.13 -7.13
CA ALA A 207 17.20 9.00 -7.05
C ALA A 207 16.85 10.39 -6.51
N GLU A 208 15.76 11.00 -6.98
CA GLU A 208 15.25 12.26 -6.41
C GLU A 208 14.90 12.08 -4.93
N GLY A 209 14.25 10.97 -4.57
CA GLY A 209 13.92 10.63 -3.19
C GLY A 209 15.12 10.56 -2.26
N LEU A 210 16.22 9.94 -2.71
CA LEU A 210 17.48 9.88 -1.95
C LEU A 210 18.04 11.27 -1.68
N VAL A 211 18.08 12.13 -2.71
CA VAL A 211 18.57 13.51 -2.56
C VAL A 211 17.71 14.28 -1.57
N ARG A 212 16.39 14.24 -1.71
CA ARG A 212 15.49 14.98 -0.82
C ARG A 212 15.52 14.45 0.62
N LEU A 213 15.60 13.13 0.79
CA LEU A 213 15.67 12.51 2.11
C LEU A 213 16.96 12.92 2.86
N HIS A 214 18.06 13.12 2.13
CA HIS A 214 19.31 13.60 2.72
C HIS A 214 19.16 14.98 3.38
N PHE A 215 18.35 15.86 2.79
CA PHE A 215 18.12 17.23 3.29
C PHE A 215 16.85 17.34 4.15
N LEU A 216 16.07 16.27 4.29
CA LEU A 216 14.84 16.30 5.06
C LEU A 216 15.15 16.46 6.56
N PRO A 217 14.46 17.38 7.27
CA PRO A 217 14.56 17.46 8.73
C PRO A 217 14.24 16.13 9.40
N LYS A 218 14.91 15.86 10.53
CA LYS A 218 14.67 14.63 11.30
C LYS A 218 13.24 14.55 11.82
N HIS A 219 12.71 15.67 12.32
CA HIS A 219 11.38 15.72 12.91
C HIS A 219 10.46 16.58 12.07
N ASN A 220 9.39 15.95 11.58
CA ASN A 220 8.35 16.61 10.80
C ASN A 220 7.00 16.39 11.46
N ALA A 221 6.26 17.46 11.68
CA ALA A 221 4.89 17.38 12.16
C ALA A 221 3.98 16.74 11.10
N PRO A 222 2.86 16.11 11.50
CA PRO A 222 1.83 15.71 10.57
C PRO A 222 1.34 16.91 9.75
N LEU A 223 1.09 16.70 8.47
CA LEU A 223 0.46 17.71 7.62
C LEU A 223 -1.02 17.83 8.00
N PRO A 224 -1.59 19.04 7.98
CA PRO A 224 -3.02 19.24 8.20
C PRO A 224 -3.83 18.47 7.16
N ASN A 225 -5.01 17.98 7.54
CA ASN A 225 -5.88 17.30 6.59
C ASN A 225 -6.46 18.31 5.58
N ASP A 226 -6.70 17.83 4.35
CA ASP A 226 -7.47 18.57 3.36
C ASP A 226 -8.97 18.45 3.71
N GLU A 227 -9.80 19.30 3.11
CA GLU A 227 -11.25 19.18 3.19
C GLU A 227 -11.72 17.98 2.34
N TYR A 228 -11.72 16.79 2.95
CA TYR A 228 -12.19 15.58 2.29
C TYR A 228 -13.73 15.49 2.32
N PRO A 229 -14.36 15.10 1.19
CA PRO A 229 -15.79 14.83 1.18
C PRO A 229 -16.13 13.62 2.08
N ASP A 230 -17.38 13.53 2.53
CA ASP A 230 -17.91 12.36 3.21
C ASP A 230 -18.08 11.22 2.20
N LEU A 231 -17.14 10.27 2.19
CA LEU A 231 -17.09 9.17 1.23
C LEU A 231 -18.24 8.16 1.43
N SER A 232 -18.85 8.10 2.61
CA SER A 232 -20.01 7.25 2.88
C SER A 232 -21.25 7.64 2.08
N GLN A 233 -21.28 8.86 1.52
CA GLN A 233 -22.37 9.38 0.71
C GLN A 233 -22.22 9.07 -0.78
N LEU A 234 -21.06 8.58 -1.21
CA LEU A 234 -20.80 8.27 -2.62
C LEU A 234 -21.45 6.92 -2.99
N GLU A 235 -22.36 6.95 -3.97
CA GLU A 235 -23.09 5.77 -4.43
C GLU A 235 -22.16 4.64 -4.91
N ILE A 236 -21.07 4.99 -5.58
CA ILE A 236 -20.08 4.05 -6.10
C ILE A 236 -19.33 3.25 -5.00
N LEU A 237 -19.41 3.68 -3.74
CA LEU A 237 -18.75 3.03 -2.58
C LEU A 237 -19.74 2.29 -1.65
N ARG A 238 -21.00 2.20 -2.03
CA ARG A 238 -22.07 1.53 -1.25
C ARG A 238 -22.24 0.06 -1.60
#